data_fdc41c7b3e6d0f7fdbe9c334edb68038
#
_entry.id   fdc41c7b3e6d0f7fdbe9c334edb68038
#
_cell.length_a   1.000
_cell.length_b   1.000
_cell.length_c   1.000
_cell.angle_alpha   90.00
_cell.angle_beta   90.00
_cell.angle_gamma   90.00
#
_symmetry.space_group_name_H-M   'P 1'
#
loop_
_entity.id
_entity.type
_entity.pdbx_description
1 polymer ?
#
loop_
_entity_poly.entity_id
_entity_poly.type
_entity_poly.pdbx_seq_one_letter_code
_entity_poly.pdbx_strand_id
1 'polypeptide(L)'
;MSEANQTNEARPWIVVVDASVWVSRLVPQDAHHEARRRWFESFTADRGHVVAPVLLLPEIAGAISRRTSVPDLARQAVQHLQRMRTLRLVALDRRLGQAASQLAADLGLRGADATYVAIADQLKIPLLTWDNEHVEKAGKRVTVRMPDQP
;
A
#
# COMPACT_ATOMS: atom_id res chain seq x y z
N MET A 1 0.23 18.52 43.52
CA MET A 1 -0.57 18.02 42.41
C MET A 1 0.36 17.97 41.19
N SER A 2 0.87 16.80 40.90
CA SER A 2 1.74 16.57 39.76
C SER A 2 0.86 16.17 38.59
N GLU A 3 0.64 17.11 37.64
CA GLU A 3 0.05 16.80 36.37
C GLU A 3 1.05 15.93 35.61
N ALA A 4 0.72 14.67 35.48
CA ALA A 4 1.44 13.75 34.63
C ALA A 4 1.33 14.29 33.20
N ASN A 5 2.42 14.82 32.70
CA ASN A 5 2.66 15.14 31.30
C ASN A 5 2.64 13.80 30.54
N GLN A 6 1.45 13.37 30.13
CA GLN A 6 1.31 12.29 29.16
C GLN A 6 1.83 12.85 27.84
N THR A 7 3.10 12.64 27.58
CA THR A 7 3.65 12.73 26.24
C THR A 7 2.82 11.80 25.37
N ASN A 8 1.92 12.38 24.61
CA ASN A 8 1.17 11.70 23.59
C ASN A 8 2.19 11.31 22.50
N GLU A 9 2.92 10.22 22.74
CA GLU A 9 3.69 9.58 21.69
C GLU A 9 2.67 9.05 20.68
N ALA A 10 2.44 9.86 19.64
CA ALA A 10 1.57 9.48 18.56
C ALA A 10 2.03 8.11 18.05
N ARG A 11 1.15 7.10 18.20
CA ARG A 11 1.43 5.75 17.69
C ARG A 11 1.77 5.87 16.22
N PRO A 12 2.82 5.16 15.74
CA PRO A 12 3.16 5.19 14.33
C PRO A 12 1.94 4.77 13.50
N TRP A 13 1.62 5.56 12.50
CA TRP A 13 0.57 5.23 11.55
C TRP A 13 1.02 4.02 10.73
N ILE A 14 0.21 2.97 10.74
CA ILE A 14 0.46 1.76 9.94
C ILE A 14 -0.70 1.60 8.97
N VAL A 15 -0.38 1.49 7.69
CA VAL A 15 -1.37 1.37 6.62
C VAL A 15 -0.93 0.35 5.58
N VAL A 16 -1.88 -0.28 4.90
CA VAL A 16 -1.63 -1.00 3.67
C VAL A 16 -1.74 -0.03 2.51
N VAL A 17 -0.79 -0.01 1.61
CA VAL A 17 -0.81 0.84 0.40
C VAL A 17 -0.85 -0.05 -0.83
N ASP A 18 -1.90 0.13 -1.63
CA ASP A 18 -2.11 -0.60 -2.88
C ASP A 18 -1.05 -0.25 -3.94
N ALA A 19 -0.77 -1.19 -4.82
CA ALA A 19 0.21 -1.04 -5.91
C ALA A 19 -0.06 0.18 -6.79
N SER A 20 -1.33 0.57 -7.00
CA SER A 20 -1.68 1.76 -7.78
C SER A 20 -1.05 3.05 -7.25
N VAL A 21 -0.98 3.19 -5.93
CA VAL A 21 -0.36 4.36 -5.27
C VAL A 21 1.17 4.33 -5.48
N TRP A 22 1.77 3.16 -5.35
CA TRP A 22 3.21 2.98 -5.57
C TRP A 22 3.62 3.26 -7.01
N VAL A 23 2.88 2.73 -7.97
CA VAL A 23 3.15 2.97 -9.41
C VAL A 23 3.11 4.45 -9.72
N SER A 24 2.10 5.17 -9.25
CA SER A 24 2.00 6.62 -9.46
C SER A 24 3.13 7.40 -8.82
N ARG A 25 3.62 6.94 -7.67
CA ARG A 25 4.77 7.56 -7.00
C ARG A 25 6.07 7.36 -7.77
N LEU A 26 6.25 6.19 -8.37
CA LEU A 26 7.52 5.78 -8.98
C LEU A 26 7.61 6.09 -10.47
N VAL A 27 6.50 6.39 -11.13
CA VAL A 27 6.45 6.69 -12.56
C VAL A 27 6.14 8.17 -12.77
N PRO A 28 7.15 9.00 -13.12
CA PRO A 28 6.99 10.45 -13.27
C PRO A 28 5.97 10.90 -14.31
N GLN A 29 5.67 10.05 -15.29
CA GLN A 29 4.68 10.30 -16.35
C GLN A 29 3.23 10.15 -15.90
N ASP A 30 3.00 9.63 -14.69
CA ASP A 30 1.66 9.56 -14.12
C ASP A 30 1.15 10.96 -13.77
N ALA A 31 -0.07 11.30 -14.19
CA ALA A 31 -0.67 12.63 -13.98
C ALA A 31 -0.78 13.05 -12.51
N HIS A 32 -0.82 12.07 -11.60
CA HIS A 32 -0.92 12.29 -10.16
C HIS A 32 0.41 12.08 -9.41
N HIS A 33 1.51 11.87 -10.13
CA HIS A 33 2.80 11.52 -9.55
C HIS A 33 3.24 12.50 -8.44
N GLU A 34 3.18 13.80 -8.70
CA GLU A 34 3.66 14.82 -7.77
C GLU A 34 2.83 14.87 -6.48
N ALA A 35 1.50 14.82 -6.58
CA ALA A 35 0.61 14.81 -5.41
C ALA A 35 0.83 13.56 -4.54
N ARG A 36 0.96 12.40 -5.18
CA ARG A 36 1.17 11.12 -4.50
C ARG A 36 2.55 11.02 -3.88
N ARG A 37 3.58 11.55 -4.55
CA ARG A 37 4.92 11.64 -3.99
C ARG A 37 4.94 12.50 -2.73
N ARG A 38 4.35 13.69 -2.76
CA ARG A 38 4.27 14.60 -1.61
C ARG A 38 3.50 13.98 -0.44
N TRP A 39 2.37 13.37 -0.71
CA TRP A 39 1.61 12.68 0.32
C TRP A 39 2.45 11.60 0.99
N PHE A 40 3.10 10.75 0.20
CA PHE A 40 3.88 9.64 0.70
C PHE A 40 5.10 10.09 1.52
N GLU A 41 5.78 11.13 1.06
CA GLU A 41 6.91 11.73 1.77
C GLU A 41 6.46 12.33 3.11
N SER A 42 5.35 13.05 3.13
CA SER A 42 4.76 13.58 4.36
C SER A 42 4.39 12.45 5.32
N PHE A 43 3.71 11.43 4.83
CA PHE A 43 3.32 10.28 5.64
C PHE A 43 4.51 9.57 6.27
N THR A 44 5.56 9.30 5.50
CA THR A 44 6.76 8.61 6.00
C THR A 44 7.62 9.50 6.91
N ALA A 45 7.62 10.82 6.71
CA ALA A 45 8.29 11.77 7.59
C ALA A 45 7.64 11.80 8.99
N ASP A 46 6.33 11.60 9.07
CA ASP A 46 5.57 11.54 10.32
C ASP A 46 5.61 10.14 11.00
N ARG A 47 6.64 9.35 10.73
CA ARG A 47 6.82 7.98 11.24
C ARG A 47 5.76 6.99 10.75
N GLY A 48 5.15 7.22 9.61
CA GLY A 48 4.24 6.28 8.98
C GLY A 48 4.95 5.03 8.50
N HIS A 49 4.34 3.87 8.74
CA HIS A 49 4.80 2.58 8.24
C HIS A 49 3.81 2.01 7.24
N VAL A 50 4.33 1.43 6.19
CA VAL A 50 3.55 0.81 5.13
C VAL A 50 3.73 -0.69 5.18
N VAL A 51 2.63 -1.41 5.04
CA VAL A 51 2.61 -2.86 4.89
C VAL A 51 2.10 -3.20 3.49
N ALA A 52 2.74 -4.13 2.83
CA ALA A 52 2.31 -4.63 1.54
C ALA A 52 2.65 -6.12 1.39
N PRO A 53 1.92 -6.88 0.57
CA PRO A 53 2.34 -8.23 0.23
C PRO A 53 3.62 -8.19 -0.60
N VAL A 54 4.43 -9.24 -0.51
CA VAL A 54 5.63 -9.39 -1.36
C VAL A 54 5.29 -9.32 -2.86
N LEU A 55 4.04 -9.57 -3.21
CA LEU A 55 3.46 -9.39 -4.56
C LEU A 55 3.65 -7.97 -5.11
N LEU A 56 3.78 -6.96 -4.24
CA LEU A 56 4.06 -5.58 -4.65
C LEU A 56 5.30 -5.50 -5.56
N LEU A 57 6.33 -6.29 -5.30
CA LEU A 57 7.58 -6.24 -6.05
C LEU A 57 7.40 -6.58 -7.54
N PRO A 58 6.80 -7.73 -7.92
CA PRO A 58 6.55 -8.03 -9.33
C PRO A 58 5.50 -7.09 -9.96
N GLU A 59 4.53 -6.60 -9.20
CA GLU A 59 3.56 -5.62 -9.73
C GLU A 59 4.25 -4.32 -10.14
N ILE A 60 5.12 -3.78 -9.29
CA ILE A 60 5.90 -2.57 -9.59
C ILE A 60 6.86 -2.81 -10.75
N ALA A 61 7.61 -3.91 -10.72
CA ALA A 61 8.54 -4.24 -11.78
C ALA A 61 7.84 -4.32 -13.15
N GLY A 62 6.72 -5.04 -13.21
CA GLY A 62 5.93 -5.18 -14.43
C GLY A 62 5.33 -3.87 -14.91
N ALA A 63 4.79 -3.06 -14.00
CA ALA A 63 4.18 -1.78 -14.36
C ALA A 63 5.20 -0.79 -14.91
N ILE A 64 6.36 -0.66 -14.29
CA ILE A 64 7.42 0.25 -14.74
C ILE A 64 7.99 -0.24 -16.08
N SER A 65 8.31 -1.53 -16.20
CA SER A 65 8.85 -2.08 -17.44
C SER A 65 7.90 -1.88 -18.64
N ARG A 66 6.60 -2.12 -18.45
CA ARG A 66 5.61 -1.90 -19.53
C ARG A 66 5.46 -0.44 -19.92
N ARG A 67 5.56 0.49 -18.97
CA ARG A 67 5.38 1.93 -19.23
C ARG A 67 6.62 2.60 -19.81
N THR A 68 7.80 2.16 -19.41
CA THR A 68 9.07 2.80 -19.79
C THR A 68 9.82 2.05 -20.87
N SER A 69 9.54 0.77 -21.06
CA SER A 69 10.34 -0.15 -21.90
C SER A 69 11.81 -0.24 -21.47
N VAL A 70 12.11 0.10 -20.21
CA VAL A 70 13.46 0.08 -19.64
C VAL A 70 13.50 -0.86 -18.42
N PRO A 71 13.87 -2.14 -18.59
CA PRO A 71 13.89 -3.11 -17.50
C PRO A 71 14.76 -2.71 -16.30
N ASP A 72 15.84 -1.98 -16.55
CA ASP A 72 16.74 -1.55 -15.46
C ASP A 72 16.09 -0.54 -14.50
N LEU A 73 15.20 0.32 -14.98
CA LEU A 73 14.41 1.20 -14.11
C LEU A 73 13.51 0.39 -13.20
N ALA A 74 12.90 -0.68 -13.71
CA ALA A 74 12.06 -1.58 -12.93
C ALA A 74 12.89 -2.28 -11.82
N ARG A 75 14.08 -2.77 -12.14
CA ARG A 75 14.98 -3.39 -11.16
C ARG A 75 15.43 -2.41 -10.08
N GLN A 76 15.76 -1.19 -10.47
CA GLN A 76 16.15 -0.13 -9.52
C GLN A 76 15.01 0.22 -8.58
N ALA A 77 13.78 0.31 -9.08
CA ALA A 77 12.59 0.57 -8.26
C ALA A 77 12.36 -0.55 -7.22
N VAL A 78 12.48 -1.80 -7.63
CA VAL A 78 12.37 -2.96 -6.71
C VAL A 78 13.45 -2.91 -5.64
N GLN A 79 14.71 -2.64 -6.01
CA GLN A 79 15.79 -2.51 -5.04
C GLN A 79 15.56 -1.36 -4.06
N HIS A 80 15.03 -0.25 -4.53
CA HIS A 80 14.65 0.88 -3.68
C HIS A 80 13.59 0.49 -2.65
N LEU A 81 12.52 -0.18 -3.09
CA LEU A 81 11.46 -0.67 -2.20
C LEU A 81 12.00 -1.61 -1.12
N GLN A 82 12.87 -2.56 -1.49
CA GLN A 82 13.45 -3.51 -0.57
C GLN A 82 14.36 -2.88 0.50
N ARG A 83 14.90 -1.69 0.23
CA ARG A 83 15.76 -0.94 1.17
C ARG A 83 14.97 0.02 2.06
N MET A 84 13.70 0.26 1.78
CA MET A 84 12.87 1.17 2.56
C MET A 84 12.59 0.63 3.96
N ARG A 85 13.06 1.34 4.98
CA ARG A 85 12.84 0.95 6.39
C ARG A 85 11.39 1.10 6.83
N THR A 86 10.64 1.95 6.16
CA THR A 86 9.21 2.22 6.45
C THR A 86 8.27 1.24 5.75
N LEU A 87 8.79 0.38 4.86
CA LEU A 87 8.01 -0.64 4.16
C LEU A 87 8.27 -2.03 4.77
N ARG A 88 7.21 -2.67 5.19
CA ARG A 88 7.22 -4.08 5.59
C ARG A 88 6.53 -4.94 4.54
N LEU A 89 7.26 -5.87 3.97
CA LEU A 89 6.71 -6.85 3.03
C LEU A 89 6.25 -8.11 3.76
N VAL A 90 5.03 -8.55 3.46
CA VAL A 90 4.41 -9.74 4.01
C VAL A 90 4.47 -10.87 3.00
N ALA A 91 4.94 -12.04 3.41
CA ALA A 91 4.97 -13.21 2.55
C ALA A 91 3.57 -13.64 2.12
N LEU A 92 3.40 -13.94 0.85
CA LEU A 92 2.17 -14.55 0.32
C LEU A 92 2.25 -16.06 0.53
N ASP A 93 1.98 -16.50 1.75
CA ASP A 93 1.92 -17.90 2.12
C ASP A 93 0.52 -18.51 1.86
N ARG A 94 0.37 -19.79 2.17
CA ARG A 94 -0.91 -20.49 1.98
C ARG A 94 -2.04 -19.83 2.77
N ARG A 95 -1.80 -19.41 4.00
CA ARG A 95 -2.82 -18.82 4.88
C ARG A 95 -3.32 -17.49 4.32
N LEU A 96 -2.42 -16.61 3.91
CA LEU A 96 -2.77 -15.34 3.28
C LEU A 96 -3.47 -15.56 1.95
N GLY A 97 -3.00 -16.52 1.14
CA GLY A 97 -3.61 -16.88 -0.13
C GLY A 97 -5.05 -17.37 0.03
N GLN A 98 -5.32 -18.21 1.03
CA GLN A 98 -6.69 -18.67 1.34
C GLN A 98 -7.60 -17.52 1.77
N ALA A 99 -7.14 -16.65 2.67
CA ALA A 99 -7.91 -15.49 3.11
C ALA A 99 -8.22 -14.54 1.94
N ALA A 100 -7.23 -14.28 1.09
CA ALA A 100 -7.41 -13.46 -0.11
C ALA A 100 -8.39 -14.10 -1.11
N SER A 101 -8.37 -15.43 -1.27
CA SER A 101 -9.29 -16.14 -2.15
C SER A 101 -10.74 -15.99 -1.71
N GLN A 102 -11.02 -16.07 -0.42
CA GLN A 102 -12.35 -15.85 0.13
C GLN A 102 -12.82 -14.41 -0.11
N LEU A 103 -11.97 -13.43 0.16
CA LEU A 103 -12.31 -12.02 -0.06
C LEU A 103 -12.49 -11.70 -1.56
N ALA A 104 -11.70 -12.31 -2.43
CA ALA A 104 -11.86 -12.16 -3.87
C ALA A 104 -13.23 -12.66 -4.33
N ALA A 105 -13.65 -13.83 -3.83
CA ALA A 105 -14.96 -14.41 -4.14
C ALA A 105 -16.12 -13.56 -3.57
N ASP A 106 -16.03 -13.18 -2.30
CA ASP A 106 -17.09 -12.46 -1.61
C ASP A 106 -17.29 -11.03 -2.12
N LEU A 107 -16.19 -10.33 -2.45
CA LEU A 107 -16.21 -8.93 -2.83
C LEU A 107 -16.05 -8.68 -4.33
N GLY A 108 -15.83 -9.74 -5.13
CA GLY A 108 -15.60 -9.59 -6.57
C GLY A 108 -14.30 -8.85 -6.90
N LEU A 109 -13.25 -9.05 -6.09
CA LEU A 109 -11.93 -8.44 -6.29
C LEU A 109 -11.04 -9.31 -7.17
N ARG A 110 -10.12 -8.67 -7.91
CA ARG A 110 -9.00 -9.39 -8.53
C ARG A 110 -8.11 -9.98 -7.44
N GLY A 111 -7.45 -11.11 -7.72
CA GLY A 111 -6.66 -11.83 -6.73
C GLY A 111 -5.55 -10.99 -6.09
N ALA A 112 -4.85 -10.18 -6.89
CA ALA A 112 -3.84 -9.25 -6.37
C ALA A 112 -4.46 -8.23 -5.38
N ASP A 113 -5.56 -7.57 -5.77
CA ASP A 113 -6.25 -6.59 -4.93
C ASP A 113 -6.75 -7.23 -3.62
N ALA A 114 -7.32 -8.42 -3.70
CA ALA A 114 -7.79 -9.17 -2.54
C ALA A 114 -6.67 -9.50 -1.54
N THR A 115 -5.44 -9.63 -2.01
CA THR A 115 -4.28 -9.89 -1.14
C THR A 115 -3.97 -8.68 -0.25
N TYR A 116 -4.05 -7.47 -0.79
CA TYR A 116 -3.91 -6.24 0.01
C TYR A 116 -5.04 -6.10 1.03
N VAL A 117 -6.27 -6.36 0.61
CA VAL A 117 -7.44 -6.32 1.51
C VAL A 117 -7.32 -7.34 2.64
N ALA A 118 -6.84 -8.55 2.34
CA ALA A 118 -6.65 -9.60 3.34
C ALA A 118 -5.64 -9.18 4.43
N ILE A 119 -4.56 -8.52 4.05
CA ILE A 119 -3.58 -7.98 5.01
C ILE A 119 -4.22 -6.89 5.87
N ALA A 120 -4.93 -5.95 5.27
CA ALA A 120 -5.61 -4.88 6.00
C ALA A 120 -6.65 -5.44 6.99
N ASP A 121 -7.41 -6.45 6.58
CA ASP A 121 -8.40 -7.12 7.44
C ASP A 121 -7.74 -7.88 8.60
N GLN A 122 -6.69 -8.64 8.35
CA GLN A 122 -5.99 -9.40 9.39
C GLN A 122 -5.31 -8.50 10.42
N LEU A 123 -4.70 -7.40 9.97
CA LEU A 123 -3.99 -6.46 10.85
C LEU A 123 -4.89 -5.38 11.45
N LYS A 124 -6.15 -5.27 11.00
CA LYS A 124 -7.08 -4.21 11.40
C LYS A 124 -6.52 -2.81 11.19
N ILE A 125 -5.91 -2.61 10.03
CA ILE A 125 -5.34 -1.33 9.61
C ILE A 125 -5.99 -0.86 8.31
N PRO A 126 -5.97 0.47 8.01
CA PRO A 126 -6.55 1.01 6.79
C PRO A 126 -5.83 0.54 5.52
N LEU A 127 -6.58 0.46 4.43
CA LEU A 127 -6.08 0.31 3.07
C LEU A 127 -6.13 1.65 2.35
N LEU A 128 -5.03 2.04 1.72
CA LEU A 128 -4.94 3.22 0.86
C LEU A 128 -4.89 2.79 -0.60
N THR A 129 -5.78 3.34 -1.41
CA THR A 129 -5.85 3.07 -2.85
C THR A 129 -6.36 4.31 -3.59
N TRP A 130 -5.99 4.43 -4.88
CA TRP A 130 -6.54 5.41 -5.81
C TRP A 130 -7.65 4.85 -6.70
N ASP A 131 -7.88 3.54 -6.64
CA ASP A 131 -8.87 2.85 -7.47
C ASP A 131 -10.25 2.95 -6.82
N ASN A 132 -11.18 3.68 -7.45
CA ASN A 132 -12.56 3.85 -6.97
C ASN A 132 -13.31 2.52 -6.87
N GLU A 133 -13.09 1.60 -7.81
CA GLU A 133 -13.70 0.27 -7.75
C GLU A 133 -13.19 -0.50 -6.53
N HIS A 134 -11.91 -0.39 -6.25
CA HIS A 134 -11.31 -1.00 -5.07
C HIS A 134 -11.85 -0.36 -3.77
N VAL A 135 -12.02 0.96 -3.74
CA VAL A 135 -12.65 1.66 -2.60
C VAL A 135 -14.05 1.12 -2.33
N GLU A 136 -14.87 0.99 -3.36
CA GLU A 136 -16.25 0.52 -3.21
C GLU A 136 -16.32 -0.94 -2.73
N LYS A 137 -15.58 -1.83 -3.38
CA LYS A 137 -15.61 -3.25 -3.08
C LYS A 137 -14.94 -3.58 -1.74
N ALA A 138 -13.73 -3.10 -1.51
CA ALA A 138 -12.97 -3.36 -0.28
C ALA A 138 -13.57 -2.66 0.94
N GLY A 139 -14.21 -1.52 0.75
CA GLY A 139 -14.86 -0.76 1.81
C GLY A 139 -16.00 -1.49 2.53
N LYS A 140 -16.49 -2.57 1.94
CA LYS A 140 -17.46 -3.47 2.58
C LYS A 140 -16.83 -4.32 3.70
N ARG A 141 -15.52 -4.43 3.74
CA ARG A 141 -14.79 -5.30 4.69
C ARG A 141 -13.78 -4.55 5.54
N VAL A 142 -13.05 -3.61 4.97
CA VAL A 142 -11.97 -2.87 5.63
C VAL A 142 -12.17 -1.37 5.52
N THR A 143 -11.49 -0.60 6.36
CA THR A 143 -11.44 0.85 6.19
C THR A 143 -10.57 1.19 4.99
N VAL A 144 -11.15 1.86 4.00
CA VAL A 144 -10.44 2.29 2.80
C VAL A 144 -10.37 3.80 2.76
N ARG A 145 -9.22 4.34 2.40
CA ARG A 145 -9.00 5.78 2.24
C ARG A 145 -8.30 6.07 0.91
N MET A 146 -8.61 7.21 0.35
CA MET A 146 -7.84 7.79 -0.75
C MET A 146 -6.81 8.76 -0.16
N PRO A 147 -5.54 8.73 -0.61
CA PRO A 147 -4.48 9.55 -0.02
C PRO A 147 -4.70 11.07 -0.02
N ASP A 148 -5.57 11.59 -0.88
CA ASP A 148 -5.88 13.04 -0.97
C ASP A 148 -7.09 13.47 -0.12
N GLN A 149 -7.72 12.54 0.57
CA GLN A 149 -8.87 12.85 1.42
C GLN A 149 -8.42 12.91 2.88
N PRO A 150 -8.68 14.03 3.58
CA PRO A 150 -8.35 14.19 4.98
C PRO A 150 -9.08 13.21 5.91
#